data_9ccfe03c39681bab3920fcda7ff989ef
#
_entry.id   9ccfe03c39681bab3920fcda7ff989ef
#
_cell.length_a   1.000
_cell.length_b   1.000
_cell.length_c   1.000
_cell.angle_alpha   90.00
_cell.angle_beta   90.00
_cell.angle_gamma   90.00
#
_symmetry.space_group_name_H-M   'P 1'
#
loop_
_entity.id
_entity.type
_entity.pdbx_description
1 polymer ?
#
loop_
_entity_poly.entity_id
_entity_poly.type
_entity_poly.pdbx_seq_one_letter_code
_entity_poly.pdbx_strand_id
1 'polypeptide(L)'
;MGRTRTRTATGITLDAGALIALDRGDQRMIALLDRALAQGRVFRVPSGVLGQAWRNGRVQVTLARFLRTEEVEIVPLDEQLARSCGELCGAANTSDIIDASVVILARERRDPIVTSDPDDLRRLDPAATIVSI
;
A
#
# COMPACT_ATOMS: atom_id res chain seq x y z
N MET A 1 1.04 18.30 16.49
CA MET A 1 1.27 17.44 17.02
C MET A 1 1.32 16.18 16.33
N GLY A 2 0.67 15.25 16.16
CA GLY A 2 0.86 14.00 15.49
C GLY A 2 1.41 14.10 14.07
N ARG A 3 1.42 15.28 13.54
CA ARG A 3 1.95 15.53 12.20
C ARG A 3 3.42 15.24 12.07
N THR A 4 4.19 15.59 13.10
CA THR A 4 5.64 15.36 13.09
C THR A 4 5.94 13.87 12.96
N ARG A 5 5.18 13.05 13.69
CA ARG A 5 5.33 11.60 13.61
C ARG A 5 5.10 11.08 12.20
N THR A 6 4.07 11.61 11.52
CA THR A 6 3.74 11.19 10.17
C THR A 6 4.88 11.44 9.19
N ARG A 7 5.58 12.57 9.34
CA ARG A 7 6.66 12.93 8.44
C ARG A 7 7.92 12.10 8.65
N THR A 8 8.20 11.71 9.89
CA THR A 8 9.45 11.04 10.24
C THR A 8 9.28 9.54 10.46
N ALA A 9 8.04 9.07 10.62
CA ALA A 9 7.79 7.67 10.89
C ALA A 9 8.12 6.83 9.67
N THR A 10 8.73 5.68 9.89
CA THR A 10 8.89 4.70 8.83
C THR A 10 7.52 4.19 8.43
N GLY A 11 7.35 3.95 7.15
CA GLY A 11 6.07 3.55 6.61
C GLY A 11 6.09 2.15 6.04
N ILE A 12 4.90 1.68 5.74
CA ILE A 12 4.67 0.44 5.03
C ILE A 12 3.66 0.75 3.95
N THR A 13 3.98 0.41 2.70
CA THR A 13 3.05 0.58 1.58
C THR A 13 2.27 -0.71 1.41
N LEU A 14 0.95 -0.59 1.30
CA LEU A 14 0.06 -1.75 1.17
C LEU A 14 -0.52 -1.79 -0.23
N ASP A 15 -0.57 -2.98 -0.84
CA ASP A 15 -1.27 -3.17 -2.10
C ASP A 15 -2.69 -3.69 -1.84
N ALA A 16 -3.44 -3.94 -2.93
CA ALA A 16 -4.83 -4.37 -2.81
C ALA A 16 -4.94 -5.73 -2.14
N GLY A 17 -4.02 -6.65 -2.42
CA GLY A 17 -4.02 -7.96 -1.78
C GLY A 17 -3.88 -7.87 -0.27
N ALA A 18 -3.04 -6.93 0.21
CA ALA A 18 -2.88 -6.72 1.65
C ALA A 18 -4.18 -6.22 2.28
N LEU A 19 -4.85 -5.25 1.63
CA LEU A 19 -6.12 -4.73 2.16
C LEU A 19 -7.22 -5.80 2.15
N ILE A 20 -7.27 -6.61 1.12
CA ILE A 20 -8.24 -7.69 1.02
C ILE A 20 -7.97 -8.75 2.08
N ALA A 21 -6.71 -9.09 2.32
CA ALA A 21 -6.33 -10.03 3.37
C ALA A 21 -6.77 -9.52 4.74
N LEU A 22 -6.55 -8.23 5.00
CA LEU A 22 -6.99 -7.61 6.25
C LEU A 22 -8.50 -7.74 6.41
N ASP A 23 -9.25 -7.41 5.36
CA ASP A 23 -10.71 -7.42 5.42
C ASP A 23 -11.26 -8.82 5.66
N ARG A 24 -10.55 -9.84 5.19
CA ARG A 24 -10.93 -11.25 5.39
C ARG A 24 -10.49 -11.82 6.72
N GLY A 25 -9.78 -11.04 7.53
CA GLY A 25 -9.30 -11.50 8.84
C GLY A 25 -8.08 -12.40 8.77
N ASP A 26 -7.24 -12.23 7.75
CA ASP A 26 -6.02 -13.01 7.62
C ASP A 26 -5.13 -12.79 8.85
N GLN A 27 -4.74 -13.89 9.51
CA GLN A 27 -4.03 -13.80 10.78
C GLN A 27 -2.65 -13.18 10.64
N ARG A 28 -1.95 -13.49 9.55
CA ARG A 28 -0.61 -12.92 9.33
C ARG A 28 -0.68 -11.43 9.08
N MET A 29 -1.68 -10.99 8.32
CA MET A 29 -1.88 -9.58 8.05
C MET A 29 -2.22 -8.82 9.33
N ILE A 30 -3.12 -9.35 10.14
CA ILE A 30 -3.50 -8.73 11.40
C ILE A 30 -2.29 -8.63 12.34
N ALA A 31 -1.50 -9.69 12.46
CA ALA A 31 -0.31 -9.69 13.31
C ALA A 31 0.72 -8.66 12.83
N LEU A 32 0.88 -8.54 11.51
CA LEU A 32 1.80 -7.56 10.93
C LEU A 32 1.34 -6.13 11.25
N LEU A 33 0.05 -5.86 11.10
CA LEU A 33 -0.50 -4.54 11.41
C LEU A 33 -0.33 -4.19 12.88
N ASP A 34 -0.64 -5.13 13.78
CA ASP A 34 -0.52 -4.88 15.21
C ASP A 34 0.91 -4.56 15.59
N ARG A 35 1.87 -5.30 15.04
CA ARG A 35 3.28 -5.06 15.31
C ARG A 35 3.72 -3.69 14.77
N ALA A 36 3.31 -3.35 13.57
CA ALA A 36 3.67 -2.08 12.96
C ALA A 36 3.09 -0.90 13.74
N LEU A 37 1.84 -1.01 14.18
CA LEU A 37 1.22 0.02 15.01
C LEU A 37 1.96 0.20 16.33
N ALA A 38 2.37 -0.91 16.96
CA ALA A 38 3.14 -0.85 18.20
C ALA A 38 4.48 -0.15 18.00
N GLN A 39 5.05 -0.20 16.80
CA GLN A 39 6.31 0.45 16.46
C GLN A 39 6.12 1.90 16.00
N GLY A 40 4.90 2.41 15.99
CA GLY A 40 4.61 3.77 15.54
C GLY A 40 4.73 3.98 14.04
N ARG A 41 4.62 2.93 13.25
CA ARG A 41 4.74 3.02 11.79
C ARG A 41 3.43 3.51 11.18
N VAL A 42 3.54 4.08 9.98
CA VAL A 42 2.39 4.53 9.21
C VAL A 42 2.15 3.59 8.04
N PHE A 43 0.91 3.58 7.55
CA PHE A 43 0.52 2.74 6.41
C PHE A 43 0.17 3.65 5.25
N ARG A 44 0.80 3.43 4.10
CA ARG A 44 0.52 4.21 2.90
C ARG A 44 -0.23 3.38 1.90
N VAL A 45 -1.36 3.92 1.46
CA VAL A 45 -2.26 3.23 0.55
C VAL A 45 -2.47 4.11 -0.68
N PRO A 46 -1.94 3.73 -1.84
CA PRO A 46 -2.27 4.45 -3.07
C PRO A 46 -3.77 4.43 -3.31
N SER A 47 -4.35 5.55 -3.77
CA SER A 47 -5.80 5.65 -3.93
C SER A 47 -6.36 4.62 -4.91
N GLY A 48 -5.59 4.25 -5.94
CA GLY A 48 -6.02 3.20 -6.86
C GLY A 48 -6.11 1.83 -6.21
N VAL A 49 -5.21 1.56 -5.25
CA VAL A 49 -5.26 0.33 -4.46
C VAL A 49 -6.53 0.29 -3.63
N LEU A 50 -6.88 1.41 -3.01
CA LEU A 50 -8.14 1.50 -2.28
C LEU A 50 -9.32 1.17 -3.20
N GLY A 51 -9.34 1.73 -4.41
CA GLY A 51 -10.39 1.45 -5.37
C GLY A 51 -10.48 -0.03 -5.76
N GLN A 52 -9.35 -0.72 -5.83
CA GLN A 52 -9.36 -2.15 -6.13
C GLN A 52 -9.91 -3.00 -4.98
N ALA A 53 -9.67 -2.59 -3.74
CA ALA A 53 -10.08 -3.37 -2.56
C ALA A 53 -11.49 -3.03 -2.07
N TRP A 54 -11.93 -1.80 -2.29
CA TRP A 54 -13.20 -1.31 -1.76
C TRP A 54 -14.37 -1.73 -2.65
N ARG A 55 -15.42 -2.29 -2.05
CA ARG A 55 -16.64 -2.66 -2.78
C ARG A 55 -17.89 -2.18 -2.06
N ASN A 56 -17.99 -2.44 -0.74
CA ASN A 56 -19.18 -2.10 0.02
C ASN A 56 -18.82 -1.91 1.49
N GLY A 57 -18.82 -0.66 1.93
CA GLY A 57 -18.42 -0.31 3.29
C GLY A 57 -19.30 -0.88 4.38
N ARG A 58 -20.55 -1.26 4.05
CA ARG A 58 -21.43 -1.88 5.03
C ARG A 58 -21.02 -3.30 5.37
N VAL A 59 -20.37 -3.97 4.41
CA VAL A 59 -19.92 -5.36 4.57
C VAL A 59 -18.45 -5.40 4.97
N GLN A 60 -17.67 -4.47 4.45
CA GLN A 60 -16.22 -4.42 4.68
C GLN A 60 -15.91 -3.59 5.93
N VAL A 61 -16.46 -4.00 7.06
CA VAL A 61 -16.37 -3.22 8.30
C VAL A 61 -14.92 -3.11 8.79
N THR A 62 -14.16 -4.20 8.72
CA THR A 62 -12.78 -4.22 9.16
C THR A 62 -11.92 -3.28 8.32
N LEU A 63 -12.07 -3.35 7.00
CA LEU A 63 -11.33 -2.46 6.10
C LEU A 63 -11.73 -1.01 6.33
N ALA A 64 -13.02 -0.72 6.44
CA ALA A 64 -13.49 0.64 6.68
C ALA A 64 -12.92 1.22 7.98
N ARG A 65 -12.88 0.42 9.03
CA ARG A 65 -12.33 0.85 10.32
C ARG A 65 -10.84 1.13 10.21
N PHE A 66 -10.10 0.25 9.54
CA PHE A 66 -8.67 0.44 9.35
C PHE A 66 -8.36 1.75 8.61
N LEU A 67 -9.10 2.02 7.54
CA LEU A 67 -8.85 3.20 6.71
C LEU A 67 -9.12 4.52 7.44
N ARG A 68 -9.85 4.48 8.55
CA ARG A 68 -10.15 5.68 9.36
C ARG A 68 -9.10 5.95 10.42
N THR A 69 -8.17 5.05 10.64
CA THR A 69 -7.14 5.27 11.66
C THR A 69 -6.19 6.37 11.20
N GLU A 70 -5.64 7.12 12.14
CA GLU A 70 -4.76 8.24 11.77
C GLU A 70 -3.40 7.77 11.26
N GLU A 71 -3.06 6.51 11.45
CA GLU A 71 -1.82 5.93 10.91
C GLU A 71 -1.91 5.63 9.42
N VAL A 72 -3.09 5.71 8.82
CA VAL A 72 -3.28 5.41 7.40
C VAL A 72 -3.27 6.69 6.59
N GLU A 73 -2.39 6.72 5.59
CA GLU A 73 -2.30 7.82 4.63
C GLU A 73 -2.75 7.30 3.26
N ILE A 74 -3.82 7.90 2.72
CA ILE A 74 -4.27 7.58 1.36
C ILE A 74 -3.56 8.55 0.42
N VAL A 75 -2.79 8.01 -0.53
CA VAL A 75 -1.98 8.82 -1.43
C VAL A 75 -2.69 8.92 -2.78
N PRO A 76 -3.09 10.12 -3.21
CA PRO A 76 -3.85 10.26 -4.45
C PRO A 76 -2.98 9.97 -5.67
N LEU A 77 -3.62 9.43 -6.70
CA LEU A 77 -3.01 9.24 -8.01
C LEU A 77 -3.22 10.54 -8.80
N ASP A 78 -2.35 11.51 -8.56
CA ASP A 78 -2.40 12.79 -9.27
C ASP A 78 -1.71 12.67 -10.63
N GLU A 79 -1.66 13.78 -11.37
CA GLU A 79 -1.10 13.76 -12.72
C GLU A 79 0.37 13.35 -12.71
N GLN A 80 1.16 13.88 -11.78
CA GLN A 80 2.60 13.59 -11.73
C GLN A 80 2.82 12.10 -11.47
N LEU A 81 2.13 11.55 -10.49
CA LEU A 81 2.25 10.13 -10.17
C LEU A 81 1.75 9.27 -11.33
N ALA A 82 0.63 9.65 -11.96
CA ALA A 82 0.09 8.92 -13.09
C ALA A 82 1.09 8.84 -14.25
N ARG A 83 1.77 9.96 -14.54
CA ARG A 83 2.79 9.98 -15.60
C ARG A 83 3.97 9.07 -15.26
N SER A 84 4.44 9.12 -14.02
CA SER A 84 5.53 8.24 -13.57
C SER A 84 5.13 6.77 -13.66
N CYS A 85 3.89 6.44 -13.31
CA CYS A 85 3.37 5.09 -13.43
C CYS A 85 3.35 4.63 -14.88
N GLY A 86 2.89 5.50 -15.78
CA GLY A 86 2.86 5.18 -17.20
C GLY A 86 4.25 4.91 -17.76
N GLU A 87 5.22 5.73 -17.38
CA GLU A 87 6.60 5.56 -17.83
C GLU A 87 7.21 4.25 -17.31
N LEU A 88 6.95 3.93 -16.05
CA LEU A 88 7.43 2.66 -15.48
C LEU A 88 6.79 1.47 -16.19
N CYS A 89 5.49 1.53 -16.44
CA CYS A 89 4.80 0.46 -17.17
C CYS A 89 5.36 0.29 -18.58
N GLY A 90 5.65 1.40 -19.26
CA GLY A 90 6.24 1.34 -20.59
C GLY A 90 7.61 0.66 -20.57
N ALA A 91 8.43 0.99 -19.59
CA ALA A 91 9.77 0.39 -19.47
C ALA A 91 9.70 -1.09 -19.08
N ALA A 92 8.73 -1.48 -18.26
CA ALA A 92 8.60 -2.85 -17.78
C ALA A 92 7.68 -3.71 -18.66
N ASN A 93 7.14 -3.14 -19.72
CA ASN A 93 6.27 -3.84 -20.68
C ASN A 93 5.03 -4.42 -19.99
N THR A 94 4.35 -3.60 -19.19
CA THR A 94 3.10 -3.94 -18.52
C THR A 94 2.17 -2.74 -18.61
N SER A 95 0.90 -2.94 -18.25
CA SER A 95 -0.09 -1.85 -18.24
C SER A 95 -0.73 -1.66 -16.88
N ASP A 96 -0.22 -2.29 -15.84
CA ASP A 96 -0.82 -2.20 -14.52
C ASP A 96 -0.34 -0.94 -13.79
N ILE A 97 -1.08 0.14 -13.98
CA ILE A 97 -0.79 1.44 -13.39
C ILE A 97 -0.89 1.40 -11.87
N ILE A 98 -1.79 0.59 -11.33
CA ILE A 98 -1.97 0.52 -9.88
C ILE A 98 -0.77 -0.15 -9.22
N ASP A 99 -0.29 -1.26 -9.75
CA ASP A 99 0.94 -1.89 -9.26
C ASP A 99 2.12 -0.94 -9.38
N ALA A 100 2.19 -0.19 -10.48
CA ALA A 100 3.25 0.81 -10.66
C ALA A 100 3.17 1.88 -9.56
N SER A 101 1.96 2.31 -9.17
CA SER A 101 1.80 3.31 -8.12
C SER A 101 2.29 2.80 -6.77
N VAL A 102 2.07 1.52 -6.47
CA VAL A 102 2.58 0.89 -5.25
C VAL A 102 4.11 0.94 -5.23
N VAL A 103 4.73 0.52 -6.32
CA VAL A 103 6.20 0.46 -6.41
C VAL A 103 6.82 1.85 -6.33
N ILE A 104 6.28 2.83 -7.05
CA ILE A 104 6.82 4.19 -7.06
C ILE A 104 6.69 4.83 -5.69
N LEU A 105 5.53 4.70 -5.05
CA LEU A 105 5.31 5.26 -3.72
C LEU A 105 6.28 4.65 -2.70
N ALA A 106 6.40 3.34 -2.71
CA ALA A 106 7.30 2.64 -1.79
C ALA A 106 8.75 3.07 -2.00
N ARG A 107 9.16 3.22 -3.27
CA ARG A 107 10.52 3.66 -3.58
C ARG A 107 10.80 5.07 -3.05
N GLU A 108 9.86 5.99 -3.28
CA GLU A 108 10.02 7.37 -2.84
C GLU A 108 10.08 7.50 -1.33
N ARG A 109 9.31 6.68 -0.63
CA ARG A 109 9.22 6.73 0.83
C ARG A 109 10.16 5.76 1.51
N ARG A 110 10.84 4.92 0.74
CA ARG A 110 11.71 3.85 1.27
C ARG A 110 10.95 2.89 2.16
N ASP A 111 9.73 2.58 1.75
CA ASP A 111 8.86 1.67 2.47
C ASP A 111 9.05 0.24 1.96
N PRO A 112 8.93 -0.77 2.84
CA PRO A 112 8.64 -2.11 2.37
C PRO A 112 7.18 -2.16 1.86
N ILE A 113 6.92 -3.10 0.97
CA ILE A 113 5.59 -3.32 0.41
C ILE A 113 5.03 -4.62 0.97
N VAL A 114 3.83 -4.58 1.53
CA VAL A 114 3.13 -5.80 1.93
C VAL A 114 2.18 -6.19 0.80
N THR A 115 2.30 -7.43 0.33
CA THR A 115 1.55 -7.91 -0.83
C THR A 115 1.28 -9.40 -0.72
N SER A 116 0.20 -9.85 -1.36
CA SER A 116 -0.07 -11.27 -1.57
C SER A 116 0.44 -11.73 -2.93
N ASP A 117 0.97 -10.83 -3.76
CA ASP A 117 1.42 -11.14 -5.12
C ASP A 117 2.79 -10.49 -5.39
N PRO A 118 3.84 -11.05 -4.80
CA PRO A 118 5.16 -10.40 -4.88
C PRO A 118 5.77 -10.38 -6.27
N ASP A 119 5.44 -11.37 -7.13
CA ASP A 119 6.10 -11.47 -8.43
C ASP A 119 5.76 -10.32 -9.35
N ASP A 120 4.50 -9.87 -9.33
CA ASP A 120 4.08 -8.75 -10.17
C ASP A 120 4.84 -7.47 -9.79
N LEU A 121 5.05 -7.25 -8.50
CA LEU A 121 5.76 -6.07 -8.04
C LEU A 121 7.26 -6.15 -8.30
N ARG A 122 7.85 -7.33 -8.17
CA ARG A 122 9.27 -7.53 -8.47
C ARG A 122 9.57 -7.33 -9.96
N ARG A 123 8.60 -7.59 -10.82
CA ARG A 123 8.75 -7.34 -12.26
C ARG A 123 8.92 -5.85 -12.52
N LEU A 124 8.22 -5.00 -11.76
CA LEU A 124 8.32 -3.55 -11.88
C LEU A 124 9.55 -2.99 -11.18
N ASP A 125 9.95 -3.58 -10.06
CA ASP A 125 11.11 -3.14 -9.30
C ASP A 125 11.77 -4.34 -8.61
N PRO A 126 12.80 -4.92 -9.23
CA PRO A 126 13.50 -6.06 -8.62
C PRO A 126 14.17 -5.72 -7.29
N ALA A 127 14.41 -4.43 -7.01
CA ALA A 127 15.06 -3.99 -5.79
C ALA A 127 14.07 -3.68 -4.66
N ALA A 128 12.77 -3.80 -4.90
CA ALA A 128 11.75 -3.50 -3.89
C ALA A 128 11.88 -4.43 -2.68
N THR A 129 11.71 -3.87 -1.49
CA THR A 129 11.64 -4.65 -0.26
C THR A 129 10.21 -5.16 -0.11
N ILE A 130 10.01 -6.45 -0.19
CA ILE A 130 8.68 -7.05 -0.22
C ILE A 130 8.48 -7.96 0.98
N VAL A 131 7.34 -7.78 1.64
CA VAL A 131 6.85 -8.67 2.69
C VAL A 131 5.65 -9.41 2.11
N SER A 132 5.82 -10.70 1.87
CA SER A 132 4.77 -11.53 1.28
C SER A 132 3.86 -12.09 2.37
N ILE A 133 2.58 -12.04 2.15
CA ILE A 133 1.60 -12.61 3.07
C ILE A 133 0.81 -13.73 2.44
#